data_a34ca7464bd361c4f6a5e8dcfda609d2
#
_entry.id   a34ca7464bd361c4f6a5e8dcfda609d2
#
_cell.length_a   1.000
_cell.length_b   1.000
_cell.length_c   1.000
_cell.angle_alpha   90.00
_cell.angle_beta   90.00
_cell.angle_gamma   90.00
#
_symmetry.space_group_name_H-M   'P 1'
#
loop_
_entity.id
_entity.type
_entity.pdbx_description
1 polymer ?
#
loop_
_entity_poly.entity_id
_entity_poly.type
_entity_poly.pdbx_seq_one_letter_code
_entity_poly.pdbx_strand_id
1 'polypeptide(L)'
;MDNKQYFYRTVVFTRANNQVAIADINNPKNVSPLEDWMAVVVSLADGGHTVQELIDYMSTQYESAPENLEETIHSVIERLQEGGMVLLADTKIELPYYLASPIENFDIEKAKEAM
;
A
#
# COMPACT_ATOMS: atom_id res chain seq x y z
N MET A 1 -13.39 -2.29 -11.19
CA MET A 1 -12.99 -1.76 -9.86
C MET A 1 -13.93 -0.63 -9.49
N ASP A 2 -14.47 -0.66 -8.28
CA ASP A 2 -15.34 0.40 -7.77
C ASP A 2 -14.51 1.36 -6.92
N ASN A 3 -14.55 2.65 -7.25
CA ASN A 3 -13.79 3.68 -6.54
C ASN A 3 -14.24 3.87 -5.09
N LYS A 4 -15.38 3.32 -4.71
CA LYS A 4 -15.88 3.36 -3.32
C LYS A 4 -15.31 2.24 -2.47
N GLN A 5 -14.61 1.28 -3.07
CA GLN A 5 -13.97 0.20 -2.34
C GLN A 5 -12.73 0.72 -1.61
N TYR A 6 -12.45 0.12 -0.47
CA TYR A 6 -11.24 0.37 0.31
C TYR A 6 -10.15 -0.54 -0.19
N PHE A 7 -8.91 -0.07 -0.14
CA PHE A 7 -7.76 -0.87 -0.52
C PHE A 7 -6.85 -1.07 0.69
N TYR A 8 -6.27 -2.26 0.79
CA TYR A 8 -5.42 -2.62 1.93
C TYR A 8 -4.28 -3.53 1.50
N ARG A 9 -3.15 -3.37 2.16
CA ARG A 9 -1.97 -4.18 1.86
C ARG A 9 -2.02 -5.52 2.57
N THR A 10 -1.40 -6.49 1.95
CA THR A 10 -1.30 -7.86 2.46
C THR A 10 0.16 -8.27 2.69
N VAL A 11 1.08 -7.30 2.61
CA VAL A 11 2.52 -7.53 2.74
C VAL A 11 3.13 -6.57 3.75
N VAL A 12 4.19 -7.00 4.41
CA VAL A 12 4.99 -6.15 5.28
C VAL A 12 5.82 -5.21 4.40
N PHE A 13 5.95 -3.96 4.81
CA PHE A 13 6.68 -2.97 4.03
C PHE A 13 7.64 -2.17 4.91
N THR A 14 8.64 -1.56 4.27
CA THR A 14 9.58 -0.64 4.92
C THR A 14 9.45 0.73 4.27
N ARG A 15 9.60 1.77 5.09
CA ARG A 15 9.63 3.16 4.62
C ARG A 15 10.87 3.81 5.23
N ALA A 16 11.95 3.83 4.49
CA ALA A 16 13.22 4.38 4.92
C ALA A 16 13.84 5.24 3.80
N ASN A 17 14.48 6.35 4.17
CA ASN A 17 15.16 7.23 3.21
C ASN A 17 14.25 7.70 2.06
N ASN A 18 12.98 7.99 2.37
CA ASN A 18 11.96 8.39 1.40
C ASN A 18 11.64 7.32 0.35
N GLN A 19 11.97 6.07 0.64
CA GLN A 19 11.72 4.95 -0.26
C GLN A 19 10.85 3.91 0.42
N VAL A 20 9.85 3.41 -0.30
CA VAL A 20 8.99 2.31 0.15
C VAL A 20 9.40 1.04 -0.56
N ALA A 21 9.49 -0.05 0.17
CA ALA A 21 9.84 -1.36 -0.37
C ALA A 21 9.06 -2.44 0.36
N ILE A 22 8.87 -3.58 -0.30
CA ILE A 22 8.31 -4.78 0.33
C ILE A 22 9.40 -5.38 1.21
N ALA A 23 9.05 -5.72 2.46
CA ALA A 23 9.98 -6.30 3.41
C ALA A 23 9.55 -7.71 3.81
N ASP A 24 10.52 -8.52 4.26
CA ASP A 24 10.26 -9.84 4.81
C ASP A 24 10.45 -9.79 6.32
N ILE A 25 9.40 -10.08 7.08
CA ILE A 25 9.46 -10.01 8.54
C ILE A 25 10.45 -11.02 9.12
N ASN A 26 10.69 -12.14 8.42
CA ASN A 26 11.65 -13.15 8.84
C ASN A 26 13.09 -12.81 8.46
N ASN A 27 13.26 -11.88 7.52
CA ASN A 27 14.57 -11.39 7.10
C ASN A 27 14.44 -9.91 6.72
N PRO A 28 14.45 -8.99 7.71
CA PRO A 28 14.21 -7.56 7.46
C PRO A 28 15.21 -6.88 6.53
N LYS A 29 16.33 -7.51 6.25
CA LYS A 29 17.34 -7.00 5.32
C LYS A 29 17.00 -7.33 3.86
N ASN A 30 16.10 -8.29 3.64
CA ASN A 30 15.67 -8.67 2.31
C ASN A 30 14.49 -7.81 1.89
N VAL A 31 14.75 -6.77 1.11
CA VAL A 31 13.75 -5.80 0.68
C VAL A 31 13.69 -5.75 -0.84
N SER A 32 12.48 -5.50 -1.36
CA SER A 32 12.23 -5.35 -2.78
C SER A 32 11.68 -3.94 -3.04
N PRO A 33 12.48 -3.02 -3.60
CA PRO A 33 12.02 -1.66 -3.86
C PRO A 33 10.83 -1.62 -4.80
N LEU A 34 9.93 -0.66 -4.57
CA LEU A 34 8.76 -0.43 -5.40
C LEU A 34 8.95 0.82 -6.25
N GLU A 35 8.37 0.81 -7.46
CA GLU A 35 8.32 1.99 -8.32
C GLU A 35 7.43 3.07 -7.70
N ASP A 36 7.66 4.33 -8.06
CA ASP A 36 7.06 5.51 -7.42
C ASP A 36 5.57 5.39 -7.11
N TRP A 37 4.74 5.08 -8.09
CA TRP A 37 3.30 5.03 -7.88
C TRP A 37 2.87 3.79 -7.11
N MET A 38 3.51 2.65 -7.33
CA MET A 38 3.26 1.44 -6.54
C MET A 38 3.62 1.67 -5.09
N ALA A 39 4.73 2.38 -4.85
CA ALA A 39 5.17 2.73 -3.49
C ALA A 39 4.12 3.57 -2.76
N VAL A 40 3.56 4.57 -3.43
CA VAL A 40 2.52 5.42 -2.85
C VAL A 40 1.28 4.60 -2.52
N VAL A 41 0.82 3.76 -3.45
CA VAL A 41 -0.37 2.93 -3.23
C VAL A 41 -0.19 1.99 -2.05
N VAL A 42 0.94 1.28 -1.99
CA VAL A 42 1.23 0.36 -0.87
C VAL A 42 1.30 1.10 0.46
N SER A 43 1.93 2.29 0.48
CA SER A 43 2.06 3.05 1.73
C SER A 43 0.72 3.58 2.24
N LEU A 44 -0.25 3.85 1.36
CA LEU A 44 -1.58 4.33 1.71
C LEU A 44 -2.61 3.20 1.85
N ALA A 45 -2.25 1.96 1.54
CA ALA A 45 -3.15 0.81 1.55
C ALA A 45 -3.37 0.28 2.97
N ASP A 46 -3.96 1.11 3.83
CA ASP A 46 -4.17 0.80 5.24
C ASP A 46 -5.58 0.27 5.56
N GLY A 47 -6.42 0.12 4.53
CA GLY A 47 -7.80 -0.33 4.71
C GLY A 47 -8.77 0.77 5.14
N GLY A 48 -8.27 1.97 5.39
CA GLY A 48 -9.09 3.12 5.81
C GLY A 48 -9.32 4.16 4.73
N HIS A 49 -8.80 3.94 3.53
CA HIS A 49 -8.94 4.85 2.39
C HIS A 49 -9.58 4.14 1.21
N THR A 50 -10.45 4.86 0.49
CA THR A 50 -11.07 4.35 -0.74
C THR A 50 -10.16 4.60 -1.94
N VAL A 51 -10.44 3.89 -3.03
CA VAL A 51 -9.76 4.13 -4.31
C VAL A 51 -9.97 5.58 -4.76
N GLN A 52 -11.19 6.13 -4.56
CA GLN A 52 -11.47 7.53 -4.91
C GLN A 52 -10.61 8.50 -4.10
N GLU A 53 -10.43 8.25 -2.81
CA GLU A 53 -9.57 9.08 -1.97
C GLU A 53 -8.10 9.04 -2.45
N LEU A 54 -7.64 7.87 -2.90
CA LEU A 54 -6.30 7.74 -3.50
C LEU A 54 -6.17 8.57 -4.77
N ILE A 55 -7.18 8.51 -5.65
CA ILE A 55 -7.19 9.30 -6.90
C ILE A 55 -7.14 10.80 -6.56
N ASP A 56 -7.96 11.23 -5.60
CA ASP A 56 -8.00 12.64 -5.19
C ASP A 56 -6.65 13.07 -4.60
N TYR A 57 -6.05 12.26 -3.76
CA TYR A 57 -4.73 12.52 -3.19
C TYR A 57 -3.67 12.67 -4.28
N MET A 58 -3.63 11.74 -5.23
CA MET A 58 -2.65 11.77 -6.31
C MET A 58 -2.85 12.99 -7.20
N SER A 59 -4.10 13.41 -7.42
CA SER A 59 -4.39 14.59 -8.23
C SER A 59 -3.89 15.88 -7.58
N THR A 60 -3.83 15.93 -6.24
CA THR A 60 -3.33 17.12 -5.51
C THR A 60 -1.82 17.14 -5.37
N GLN A 61 -1.15 15.99 -5.43
CA GLN A 61 0.29 15.88 -5.26
C GLN A 61 1.08 16.21 -6.53
N TYR A 62 0.45 16.15 -7.69
CA TYR A 62 1.11 16.39 -8.96
C TYR A 62 0.46 17.55 -9.68
N GLU A 63 1.25 18.58 -10.03
CA GLU A 63 0.76 19.76 -10.74
C GLU A 63 0.24 19.42 -12.14
N SER A 64 0.80 18.38 -12.75
CA SER A 64 0.45 17.92 -14.08
C SER A 64 -0.01 16.48 -14.05
N ALA A 65 -1.11 16.21 -13.30
CA ALA A 65 -1.70 14.88 -13.28
C ALA A 65 -2.14 14.50 -14.71
N PRO A 66 -1.88 13.25 -15.16
CA PRO A 66 -2.32 12.85 -16.49
C PRO A 66 -3.84 12.86 -16.58
N GLU A 67 -4.39 13.13 -17.78
CA GLU A 67 -5.82 13.17 -18.02
C GLU A 67 -6.49 11.85 -17.66
N ASN A 68 -5.75 10.73 -17.80
CA ASN A 68 -6.24 9.38 -17.49
C ASN A 68 -5.76 8.90 -16.11
N LEU A 69 -5.66 9.80 -15.14
CA LEU A 69 -5.17 9.48 -13.79
C LEU A 69 -5.94 8.32 -13.17
N GLU A 70 -7.27 8.33 -13.26
CA GLU A 70 -8.11 7.25 -12.71
C GLU A 70 -7.74 5.90 -13.31
N GLU A 71 -7.63 5.82 -14.64
CA GLU A 71 -7.25 4.59 -15.34
C GLU A 71 -5.84 4.12 -14.93
N THR A 72 -4.93 5.06 -14.78
CA THR A 72 -3.56 4.76 -14.39
C THR A 72 -3.53 4.17 -12.98
N ILE A 73 -4.26 4.75 -12.04
CA ILE A 73 -4.33 4.24 -10.67
C ILE A 73 -5.00 2.87 -10.64
N HIS A 74 -6.07 2.67 -11.39
CA HIS A 74 -6.70 1.35 -11.52
C HIS A 74 -5.69 0.30 -12.01
N SER A 75 -4.88 0.63 -13.00
CA SER A 75 -3.85 -0.26 -13.53
C SER A 75 -2.80 -0.60 -12.47
N VAL A 76 -2.37 0.39 -11.68
CA VAL A 76 -1.39 0.17 -10.62
C VAL A 76 -1.96 -0.77 -9.56
N ILE A 77 -3.20 -0.53 -9.13
CA ILE A 77 -3.86 -1.37 -8.13
C ILE A 77 -4.04 -2.80 -8.67
N GLU A 78 -4.44 -2.95 -9.92
CA GLU A 78 -4.59 -4.28 -10.55
C GLU A 78 -3.28 -5.06 -10.56
N ARG A 79 -2.16 -4.41 -10.88
CA ARG A 79 -0.84 -5.05 -10.84
C ARG A 79 -0.47 -5.48 -9.43
N LEU A 80 -0.77 -4.66 -8.43
CA LEU A 80 -0.52 -4.99 -7.03
C LEU A 80 -1.41 -6.14 -6.56
N GLN A 81 -2.67 -6.20 -7.04
CA GLN A 81 -3.56 -7.34 -6.76
C GLN A 81 -3.03 -8.64 -7.39
N GLU A 82 -2.57 -8.58 -8.62
CA GLU A 82 -1.98 -9.73 -9.31
C GLU A 82 -0.76 -10.27 -8.56
N GLY A 83 0.04 -9.36 -7.98
CA GLY A 83 1.20 -9.72 -7.17
C GLY A 83 0.86 -10.14 -5.74
N GLY A 84 -0.42 -10.09 -5.35
CA GLY A 84 -0.84 -10.43 -4.00
C GLY A 84 -0.42 -9.42 -2.93
N MET A 85 -0.14 -8.18 -3.32
CA MET A 85 0.34 -7.13 -2.41
C MET A 85 -0.76 -6.25 -1.85
N VAL A 86 -1.87 -6.09 -2.60
CA VAL A 86 -3.01 -5.26 -2.22
C VAL A 86 -4.29 -5.99 -2.56
N LEU A 87 -5.31 -5.83 -1.74
CA LEU A 87 -6.65 -6.34 -1.99
C LEU A 87 -7.67 -5.21 -1.81
N LEU A 88 -8.88 -5.43 -2.32
CA LEU A 88 -10.00 -4.48 -2.21
C LEU A 88 -11.08 -5.05 -1.30
N ALA A 89 -11.80 -4.15 -0.61
CA ALA A 89 -12.92 -4.52 0.26
C ALA A 89 -14.02 -3.47 0.17
N ASP A 90 -15.26 -3.90 0.38
CA ASP A 90 -16.43 -3.01 0.31
C ASP A 90 -16.61 -2.16 1.57
N THR A 91 -15.91 -2.50 2.65
CA THR A 91 -15.97 -1.78 3.92
C THR A 91 -14.56 -1.53 4.45
N LYS A 92 -14.42 -0.61 5.40
CA LYS A 92 -13.15 -0.36 6.06
C LYS A 92 -12.61 -1.65 6.67
N ILE A 93 -11.29 -1.85 6.48
CA ILE A 93 -10.55 -2.98 7.03
C ILE A 93 -9.58 -2.46 8.08
N GLU A 94 -9.56 -3.11 9.23
CA GLU A 94 -8.55 -2.84 10.25
C GLU A 94 -7.42 -3.85 10.07
N LEU A 95 -6.21 -3.35 9.76
CA LEU A 95 -5.08 -4.22 9.48
C LEU A 95 -4.52 -4.84 10.76
N PRO A 96 -4.02 -6.10 10.68
CA PRO A 96 -3.26 -6.68 11.78
C PRO A 96 -2.03 -5.84 12.11
N TYR A 97 -1.51 -6.01 13.30
CA TYR A 97 -0.37 -5.25 13.81
C TYR A 97 0.81 -5.20 12.83
N TYR A 98 1.15 -6.32 12.23
CA TYR A 98 2.32 -6.44 11.35
C TYR A 98 2.10 -5.83 9.94
N LEU A 99 0.89 -5.40 9.61
CA LEU A 99 0.57 -4.75 8.34
C LEU A 99 0.19 -3.28 8.51
N ALA A 100 -0.08 -2.84 9.74
CA ALA A 100 -0.63 -1.51 10.01
C ALA A 100 0.40 -0.39 9.90
N SER A 101 1.69 -0.69 10.02
CA SER A 101 2.78 0.30 10.02
C SER A 101 4.00 -0.23 9.27
N PRO A 102 4.93 0.65 8.85
CA PRO A 102 6.21 0.18 8.31
C PRO A 102 6.97 -0.64 9.35
N ILE A 103 7.79 -1.56 8.87
CA ILE A 103 8.53 -2.49 9.74
C ILE A 103 9.39 -1.75 10.78
N GLU A 104 9.87 -0.54 10.48
CA GLU A 104 10.67 0.27 11.38
C GLU A 104 9.87 0.76 12.60
N ASN A 105 8.54 0.81 12.50
CA ASN A 105 7.66 1.41 13.52
C ASN A 105 7.04 0.37 14.45
N PHE A 106 7.36 -0.92 14.29
CA PHE A 106 6.79 -1.93 15.18
C PHE A 106 7.84 -2.93 15.65
N ASP A 107 7.48 -3.67 16.71
CA ASP A 107 8.32 -4.72 17.28
C ASP A 107 8.17 -5.99 16.43
N ILE A 108 9.26 -6.42 15.79
CA ILE A 108 9.28 -7.59 14.91
C ILE A 108 8.87 -8.86 15.65
N GLU A 109 9.34 -9.04 16.88
CA GLU A 109 8.99 -10.23 17.67
C GLU A 109 7.50 -10.27 17.97
N LYS A 110 6.92 -9.14 18.36
CA LYS A 110 5.49 -9.02 18.60
C LYS A 110 4.67 -9.26 17.31
N ALA A 111 5.18 -8.76 16.17
CA ALA A 111 4.54 -8.97 14.89
C ALA A 111 4.54 -10.44 14.48
N LYS A 112 5.62 -11.16 14.72
CA LYS A 112 5.72 -12.59 14.45
C LYS A 112 4.72 -13.38 15.30
N GLU A 113 4.51 -12.98 16.55
CA GLU A 113 3.50 -13.61 17.43
C GLU A 113 2.07 -13.39 16.93
N ALA A 114 1.81 -12.27 16.25
CA ALA A 114 0.49 -11.92 15.73
C ALA A 114 0.18 -12.58 14.38
N MET A 115 1.17 -13.18 13.74
CA MET A 115 0.98 -13.80 12.40
C MET A 115 0.31 -15.17 12.47
#